data_db3140aa3d16cbbe147df775f546e03b
#
_entry.id   db3140aa3d16cbbe147df775f546e03b
#
_cell.length_a   1.000
_cell.length_b   1.000
_cell.length_c   1.000
_cell.angle_alpha   90.00
_cell.angle_beta   90.00
_cell.angle_gamma   90.00
#
_symmetry.space_group_name_H-M   'P 1'
#
loop_
_entity.id
_entity.type
_entity.pdbx_description
1 polymer ?
#
loop_
_entity_poly.entity_id
_entity_poly.type
_entity_poly.pdbx_seq_one_letter_code
_entity_poly.pdbx_strand_id
1 'polypeptide(L)'
;QYAMSFLRDITEAKNEAETHRQMAEANEAMEQLIHSMVRVVDHFAICDLENDQYEYYSINIDSKYDKTGKYSKLTEMVTDHYKTLKPQKDMKACLSLENLRLELRQDDAIYRFEYCSKEEDVFRMASFVPLRWKDGVLTKVLWISMDMTEEKEIEIASRQALKDAFASAERANRAK
;
A
#
# COMPACT_ATOMS: atom_id res chain seq x y z
N GLN A 1 -42.31 38.17 -14.91
CA GLN A 1 -42.08 36.77 -14.39
C GLN A 1 -41.17 35.96 -15.32
N TYR A 2 -41.28 36.02 -16.65
CA TYR A 2 -40.47 35.25 -17.60
C TYR A 2 -38.97 35.60 -17.58
N ALA A 3 -38.60 36.85 -17.40
CA ALA A 3 -37.20 37.28 -17.37
C ALA A 3 -36.44 36.77 -16.12
N MET A 4 -37.10 36.66 -14.97
CA MET A 4 -36.52 36.11 -13.75
C MET A 4 -36.30 34.60 -13.83
N SER A 5 -37.23 33.87 -14.47
CA SER A 5 -37.07 32.44 -14.73
C SER A 5 -35.89 32.15 -15.64
N PHE A 6 -35.76 32.91 -16.72
CA PHE A 6 -34.67 32.75 -17.69
C PHE A 6 -33.26 33.06 -17.08
N LEU A 7 -33.16 34.08 -16.24
CA LEU A 7 -31.91 34.40 -15.52
C LEU A 7 -31.53 33.32 -14.51
N ARG A 8 -32.52 32.72 -13.86
CA ARG A 8 -32.32 31.62 -12.93
C ARG A 8 -31.78 30.36 -13.64
N ASP A 9 -32.39 29.98 -14.76
CA ASP A 9 -32.00 28.84 -15.59
C ASP A 9 -30.57 29.00 -16.13
N ILE A 10 -30.17 30.22 -16.56
CA ILE A 10 -28.80 30.51 -17.00
C ILE A 10 -27.80 30.38 -15.83
N THR A 11 -28.17 30.83 -14.63
CA THR A 11 -27.31 30.78 -13.48
C THR A 11 -27.10 29.31 -12.99
N GLU A 12 -28.18 28.52 -12.99
CA GLU A 12 -28.13 27.09 -12.66
C GLU A 12 -27.27 26.33 -13.68
N ALA A 13 -27.47 26.52 -14.97
CA ALA A 13 -26.66 25.90 -16.01
C ALA A 13 -25.17 26.29 -15.94
N LYS A 14 -24.87 27.55 -15.58
CA LYS A 14 -23.51 28.03 -15.41
C LYS A 14 -22.84 27.41 -14.18
N ASN A 15 -23.57 27.26 -13.08
CA ASN A 15 -23.08 26.63 -11.85
C ASN A 15 -22.84 25.12 -12.06
N GLU A 16 -23.73 24.44 -12.78
CA GLU A 16 -23.54 23.03 -13.14
C GLU A 16 -22.31 22.84 -14.02
N ALA A 17 -22.12 23.67 -15.05
CA ALA A 17 -20.95 23.63 -15.91
C ALA A 17 -19.64 23.87 -15.13
N GLU A 18 -19.65 24.83 -14.20
CA GLU A 18 -18.49 25.11 -13.35
C GLU A 18 -18.17 23.92 -12.40
N THR A 19 -19.20 23.32 -11.81
CA THR A 19 -19.05 22.13 -10.96
C THR A 19 -18.49 20.96 -11.76
N HIS A 20 -18.99 20.70 -12.97
CA HIS A 20 -18.46 19.66 -13.85
C HIS A 20 -17.00 19.90 -14.24
N ARG A 21 -16.63 21.17 -14.53
CA ARG A 21 -15.25 21.52 -14.83
C ARG A 21 -14.33 21.27 -13.63
N GLN A 22 -14.71 21.71 -12.45
CA GLN A 22 -13.94 21.48 -11.22
C GLN A 22 -13.77 19.99 -10.91
N MET A 23 -14.81 19.19 -11.12
CA MET A 23 -14.72 17.73 -10.98
C MET A 23 -13.76 17.11 -12.00
N ALA A 24 -13.80 17.56 -13.24
CA ALA A 24 -12.90 17.07 -14.29
C ALA A 24 -11.43 17.42 -13.99
N GLU A 25 -11.15 18.66 -13.56
CA GLU A 25 -9.82 19.11 -13.16
C GLU A 25 -9.30 18.33 -11.93
N ALA A 26 -10.16 18.07 -10.94
CA ALA A 26 -9.82 17.27 -9.76
C ALA A 26 -9.52 15.81 -10.13
N ASN A 27 -10.29 15.22 -11.04
CA ASN A 27 -10.05 13.85 -11.51
C ASN A 27 -8.73 13.75 -12.29
N GLU A 28 -8.43 14.71 -13.17
CA GLU A 28 -7.16 14.74 -13.90
C GLU A 28 -5.97 14.87 -12.97
N ALA A 29 -6.05 15.75 -11.97
CA ALA A 29 -5.01 15.89 -10.95
C ALA A 29 -4.81 14.60 -10.13
N MET A 30 -5.92 13.91 -9.80
CA MET A 30 -5.87 12.63 -9.10
C MET A 30 -5.21 11.54 -9.94
N GLU A 31 -5.53 11.44 -11.24
CA GLU A 31 -4.88 10.50 -12.16
C GLU A 31 -3.37 10.77 -12.28
N GLN A 32 -2.96 12.03 -12.36
CA GLN A 32 -1.55 12.41 -12.39
C GLN A 32 -0.82 12.03 -11.09
N LEU A 33 -1.46 12.21 -9.94
CA LEU A 33 -0.91 11.78 -8.65
C LEU A 33 -0.76 10.26 -8.59
N ILE A 34 -1.77 9.50 -9.01
CA ILE A 34 -1.72 8.04 -9.09
C ILE A 34 -0.56 7.58 -9.97
N HIS A 35 -0.44 8.14 -11.17
CA HIS A 35 0.67 7.83 -12.07
C HIS A 35 2.05 8.16 -11.48
N SER A 36 2.16 9.24 -10.73
CA SER A 36 3.41 9.61 -10.05
C SER A 36 3.74 8.67 -8.91
N MET A 37 2.76 8.30 -8.10
CA MET A 37 2.92 7.35 -6.99
C MET A 37 3.39 5.97 -7.47
N VAL A 38 2.78 5.46 -8.53
CA VAL A 38 3.13 4.14 -9.09
C VAL A 38 4.59 4.08 -9.56
N ARG A 39 5.20 5.21 -9.98
CA ARG A 39 6.63 5.28 -10.33
C ARG A 39 7.57 5.21 -9.13
N VAL A 40 7.08 5.53 -7.93
CA VAL A 40 7.89 5.59 -6.70
C VAL A 40 7.73 4.32 -5.87
N VAL A 41 6.57 3.68 -5.89
CA VAL A 41 6.19 2.61 -4.97
C VAL A 41 5.84 1.29 -5.68
N ASP A 42 6.43 0.94 -6.79
CA ASP A 42 6.14 -0.26 -7.57
C ASP A 42 4.64 -0.51 -7.80
N HIS A 43 3.90 -0.73 -6.73
CA HIS A 43 2.44 -0.89 -6.75
C HIS A 43 1.79 -0.55 -5.42
N PHE A 44 0.49 -0.23 -5.49
CA PHE A 44 -0.34 -0.01 -4.32
C PHE A 44 -1.79 -0.43 -4.58
N ALA A 45 -2.56 -0.60 -3.51
CA ALA A 45 -3.99 -0.87 -3.58
C ALA A 45 -4.77 0.06 -2.63
N ILE A 46 -5.91 0.53 -3.08
CA ILE A 46 -6.90 1.18 -2.22
C ILE A 46 -7.89 0.09 -1.80
N CYS A 47 -7.94 -0.19 -0.50
CA CYS A 47 -8.76 -1.27 0.04
C CYS A 47 -9.96 -0.69 0.81
N ASP A 48 -11.18 -1.03 0.39
CA ASP A 48 -12.42 -0.76 1.08
C ASP A 48 -12.76 -1.93 1.99
N LEU A 49 -12.46 -1.77 3.27
CA LEU A 49 -12.60 -2.81 4.29
C LEU A 49 -14.06 -3.01 4.73
N GLU A 50 -14.94 -2.01 4.48
CA GLU A 50 -16.38 -2.11 4.78
C GLU A 50 -17.09 -2.98 3.75
N ASN A 51 -16.72 -2.84 2.45
CA ASN A 51 -17.36 -3.52 1.33
C ASN A 51 -16.57 -4.73 0.81
N ASP A 52 -15.45 -5.09 1.46
CA ASP A 52 -14.55 -6.17 1.01
C ASP A 52 -14.11 -5.99 -0.45
N GLN A 53 -13.67 -4.78 -0.81
CA GLN A 53 -13.23 -4.45 -2.17
C GLN A 53 -11.82 -3.88 -2.17
N TYR A 54 -11.11 -4.03 -3.30
CA TYR A 54 -9.87 -3.31 -3.54
C TYR A 54 -9.80 -2.80 -4.98
N GLU A 55 -8.99 -1.75 -5.18
CA GLU A 55 -8.56 -1.26 -6.47
C GLU A 55 -7.02 -1.21 -6.48
N TYR A 56 -6.41 -1.92 -7.46
CA TYR A 56 -4.98 -2.14 -7.54
C TYR A 56 -4.34 -1.30 -8.64
N TYR A 57 -3.18 -0.73 -8.36
CA TYR A 57 -2.42 0.15 -9.24
C TYR A 57 -0.96 -0.32 -9.31
N SER A 58 -0.46 -0.54 -10.54
CA SER A 58 0.92 -0.94 -10.83
C SER A 58 1.35 -0.41 -12.19
N ILE A 59 2.65 -0.13 -12.35
CA ILE A 59 3.25 0.11 -13.68
C ILE A 59 3.35 -1.20 -14.45
N ASN A 60 3.56 -2.32 -13.76
CA ASN A 60 3.74 -3.61 -14.39
C ASN A 60 2.40 -4.15 -14.92
N ILE A 61 2.28 -4.17 -16.25
CA ILE A 61 1.06 -4.63 -16.94
C ILE A 61 0.83 -6.13 -16.75
N ASP A 62 1.90 -6.90 -16.50
CA ASP A 62 1.86 -8.35 -16.25
C ASP A 62 1.63 -8.70 -14.77
N SER A 63 0.99 -7.81 -14.04
CA SER A 63 0.64 -8.05 -12.64
C SER A 63 -0.23 -9.31 -12.49
N LYS A 64 0.13 -10.18 -11.56
CA LYS A 64 -0.65 -11.36 -11.17
C LYS A 64 -2.00 -11.02 -10.53
N TYR A 65 -2.25 -9.73 -10.26
CA TYR A 65 -3.42 -9.24 -9.54
C TYR A 65 -4.39 -8.55 -10.50
N ASP A 66 -5.67 -8.84 -10.35
CA ASP A 66 -6.73 -8.11 -11.04
C ASP A 66 -6.76 -6.64 -10.60
N LYS A 67 -7.12 -5.75 -11.51
CA LYS A 67 -7.23 -4.30 -11.21
C LYS A 67 -8.22 -4.01 -10.08
N THR A 68 -9.27 -4.81 -9.96
CA THR A 68 -10.30 -4.70 -8.92
C THR A 68 -10.73 -6.07 -8.44
N GLY A 69 -11.16 -6.19 -7.19
CA GLY A 69 -11.65 -7.46 -6.65
C GLY A 69 -11.98 -7.38 -5.18
N LYS A 70 -12.13 -8.55 -4.55
CA LYS A 70 -12.38 -8.66 -3.11
C LYS A 70 -11.07 -8.58 -2.32
N TYR A 71 -11.03 -7.75 -1.28
CA TYR A 71 -9.90 -7.65 -0.37
C TYR A 71 -9.55 -9.00 0.27
N SER A 72 -10.56 -9.75 0.72
CA SER A 72 -10.39 -11.10 1.27
C SER A 72 -9.66 -12.04 0.32
N LYS A 73 -9.99 -12.00 -0.98
CA LYS A 73 -9.31 -12.81 -2.00
C LYS A 73 -7.89 -12.34 -2.26
N LEU A 74 -7.64 -11.03 -2.29
CA LEU A 74 -6.30 -10.46 -2.42
C LEU A 74 -5.40 -10.93 -1.27
N THR A 75 -5.88 -10.85 -0.03
CA THR A 75 -5.11 -11.28 1.15
C THR A 75 -4.83 -12.78 1.15
N GLU A 76 -5.76 -13.61 0.68
CA GLU A 76 -5.56 -15.04 0.50
C GLU A 76 -4.44 -15.32 -0.52
N MET A 77 -4.50 -14.71 -1.70
CA MET A 77 -3.46 -14.85 -2.74
C MET A 77 -2.08 -14.41 -2.23
N VAL A 78 -2.01 -13.29 -1.50
CA VAL A 78 -0.75 -12.82 -0.92
C VAL A 78 -0.25 -13.79 0.16
N THR A 79 -1.12 -14.32 0.99
CA THR A 79 -0.76 -15.30 2.03
C THR A 79 -0.24 -16.60 1.43
N ASP A 80 -0.75 -17.02 0.28
CA ASP A 80 -0.30 -18.23 -0.41
C ASP A 80 1.10 -18.10 -0.99
N HIS A 81 1.47 -16.92 -1.51
CA HIS A 81 2.74 -16.69 -2.21
C HIS A 81 3.84 -16.09 -1.32
N TYR A 82 3.49 -15.46 -0.22
CA TYR A 82 4.43 -14.71 0.63
C TYR A 82 4.37 -15.14 2.10
N LYS A 83 5.45 -14.89 2.81
CA LYS A 83 5.57 -15.07 4.26
C LYS A 83 6.15 -13.81 4.90
N THR A 84 5.71 -13.47 6.12
CA THR A 84 6.30 -12.36 6.88
C THR A 84 7.71 -12.74 7.37
N LEU A 85 8.58 -11.74 7.47
CA LEU A 85 9.90 -11.88 8.08
C LEU A 85 9.83 -11.82 9.62
N LYS A 86 8.70 -11.40 10.20
CA LYS A 86 8.48 -11.37 11.66
C LYS A 86 8.02 -12.75 12.12
N PRO A 87 8.80 -13.45 12.99
CA PRO A 87 8.46 -14.80 13.43
C PRO A 87 7.21 -14.87 14.33
N GLN A 88 6.76 -13.74 14.88
CA GLN A 88 5.65 -13.71 15.85
C GLN A 88 4.27 -13.56 15.21
N LYS A 89 4.17 -13.16 13.94
CA LYS A 89 2.89 -12.99 13.22
C LYS A 89 3.02 -13.62 11.85
N ASP A 90 2.08 -14.47 11.48
CA ASP A 90 1.97 -14.96 10.12
C ASP A 90 1.38 -13.89 9.18
N MET A 91 1.48 -14.11 7.88
CA MET A 91 0.99 -13.17 6.86
C MET A 91 -0.52 -12.92 6.99
N LYS A 92 -1.30 -13.97 7.26
CA LYS A 92 -2.75 -13.88 7.42
C LYS A 92 -3.12 -12.99 8.61
N ALA A 93 -2.42 -13.14 9.73
CA ALA A 93 -2.63 -12.29 10.90
C ALA A 93 -2.26 -10.82 10.60
N CYS A 94 -1.15 -10.58 9.89
CA CYS A 94 -0.74 -9.22 9.51
C CYS A 94 -1.79 -8.50 8.64
N LEU A 95 -2.45 -9.22 7.74
CA LEU A 95 -3.43 -8.69 6.78
C LEU A 95 -4.88 -8.74 7.29
N SER A 96 -5.14 -9.28 8.50
CA SER A 96 -6.48 -9.36 9.03
C SER A 96 -7.09 -7.99 9.33
N LEU A 97 -8.41 -7.84 9.14
CA LEU A 97 -9.13 -6.60 9.45
C LEU A 97 -8.97 -6.20 10.91
N GLU A 98 -8.95 -7.19 11.82
CA GLU A 98 -8.76 -6.97 13.26
C GLU A 98 -7.39 -6.34 13.53
N ASN A 99 -6.34 -6.90 12.94
CA ASN A 99 -4.99 -6.38 13.10
C ASN A 99 -4.82 -4.99 12.47
N LEU A 100 -5.36 -4.76 11.27
CA LEU A 100 -5.30 -3.43 10.64
C LEU A 100 -6.00 -2.38 11.49
N ARG A 101 -7.17 -2.68 12.05
CA ARG A 101 -7.90 -1.77 12.96
C ARG A 101 -7.21 -1.58 14.29
N LEU A 102 -6.43 -2.56 14.74
CA LEU A 102 -5.62 -2.46 15.95
C LEU A 102 -4.39 -1.56 15.76
N GLU A 103 -3.67 -1.74 14.66
CA GLU A 103 -2.42 -1.02 14.37
C GLU A 103 -2.68 0.41 13.85
N LEU A 104 -3.80 0.63 13.14
CA LEU A 104 -4.18 1.90 12.54
C LEU A 104 -5.32 2.53 13.35
N ARG A 105 -5.03 3.03 14.56
CA ARG A 105 -6.02 3.64 15.45
C ARG A 105 -6.13 5.16 15.33
N GLN A 106 -5.19 5.79 14.64
CA GLN A 106 -5.07 7.24 14.49
C GLN A 106 -4.85 7.57 13.01
N ASP A 107 -5.21 8.78 12.60
CA ASP A 107 -5.12 9.22 11.20
C ASP A 107 -3.69 9.27 10.67
N ASP A 108 -2.70 9.51 11.55
CA ASP A 108 -1.28 9.55 11.24
C ASP A 108 -0.55 8.22 11.46
N ALA A 109 -1.27 7.17 11.88
CA ALA A 109 -0.69 5.85 12.08
C ALA A 109 -0.27 5.22 10.74
N ILE A 110 0.89 4.56 10.74
CA ILE A 110 1.35 3.76 9.61
C ILE A 110 1.74 2.39 10.14
N TYR A 111 1.07 1.35 9.65
CA TYR A 111 1.42 -0.03 9.96
C TYR A 111 2.34 -0.58 8.88
N ARG A 112 3.51 -1.08 9.28
CA ARG A 112 4.53 -1.63 8.37
C ARG A 112 4.99 -3.00 8.79
N PHE A 113 5.23 -3.87 7.80
CA PHE A 113 5.93 -5.12 8.00
C PHE A 113 6.66 -5.55 6.74
N GLU A 114 7.76 -6.27 6.94
CA GLU A 114 8.55 -6.88 5.88
C GLU A 114 8.06 -8.31 5.60
N TYR A 115 8.06 -8.68 4.34
CA TYR A 115 7.67 -9.99 3.89
C TYR A 115 8.53 -10.42 2.69
N CYS A 116 8.61 -11.72 2.42
CA CYS A 116 9.33 -12.25 1.26
C CYS A 116 8.50 -13.30 0.53
N SER A 117 8.83 -13.50 -0.75
CA SER A 117 8.29 -14.62 -1.53
C SER A 117 8.64 -15.95 -0.87
N LYS A 118 7.79 -16.96 -1.02
CA LYS A 118 8.05 -18.33 -0.59
C LYS A 118 8.92 -19.10 -1.57
N GLU A 119 8.96 -18.66 -2.82
CA GLU A 119 9.60 -19.37 -3.94
C GLU A 119 10.85 -18.66 -4.44
N GLU A 120 10.92 -17.33 -4.30
CA GLU A 120 11.98 -16.49 -4.83
C GLU A 120 12.60 -15.63 -3.70
N ASP A 121 13.84 -15.22 -3.87
CA ASP A 121 14.53 -14.30 -2.93
C ASP A 121 14.11 -12.84 -3.18
N VAL A 122 12.81 -12.60 -3.20
CA VAL A 122 12.23 -11.27 -3.35
C VAL A 122 11.70 -10.79 -2.00
N PHE A 123 12.23 -9.67 -1.53
CA PHE A 123 11.87 -9.05 -0.26
C PHE A 123 11.04 -7.79 -0.52
N ARG A 124 10.02 -7.58 0.29
CA ARG A 124 9.10 -6.45 0.17
C ARG A 124 8.73 -5.83 1.51
N MET A 125 8.39 -4.54 1.48
CA MET A 125 7.80 -3.80 2.60
C MET A 125 6.32 -3.52 2.29
N ALA A 126 5.43 -4.00 3.14
CA ALA A 126 4.04 -3.54 3.16
C ALA A 126 3.91 -2.34 4.09
N SER A 127 3.22 -1.30 3.62
CA SER A 127 2.84 -0.14 4.42
C SER A 127 1.35 0.11 4.26
N PHE A 128 0.63 0.17 5.37
CA PHE A 128 -0.80 0.50 5.41
C PHE A 128 -0.99 1.87 6.02
N VAL A 129 -1.79 2.71 5.35
CA VAL A 129 -2.13 4.07 5.78
C VAL A 129 -3.65 4.20 5.83
N PRO A 130 -4.25 4.72 6.91
CA PRO A 130 -5.68 4.93 6.98
C PRO A 130 -6.10 6.02 5.97
N LEU A 131 -7.20 5.79 5.25
CA LEU A 131 -7.79 6.75 4.30
C LEU A 131 -9.15 7.26 4.74
N ARG A 132 -9.95 6.43 5.40
CA ARG A 132 -11.30 6.81 5.82
C ARG A 132 -11.74 6.08 7.07
N TRP A 133 -12.42 6.85 7.92
CA TRP A 133 -13.12 6.37 9.10
C TRP A 133 -14.62 6.63 8.97
N LYS A 134 -15.43 5.77 9.55
CA LYS A 134 -16.86 5.93 9.67
C LYS A 134 -17.28 5.46 11.06
N ASP A 135 -17.91 6.33 11.83
CA ASP A 135 -18.35 6.05 13.21
C ASP A 135 -17.21 5.50 14.11
N GLY A 136 -15.99 6.02 13.92
CA GLY A 136 -14.79 5.58 14.65
C GLY A 136 -14.21 4.25 14.19
N VAL A 137 -14.73 3.64 13.12
CA VAL A 137 -14.24 2.39 12.54
C VAL A 137 -13.49 2.69 11.24
N LEU A 138 -12.27 2.14 11.10
CA LEU A 138 -11.49 2.23 9.89
C LEU A 138 -12.20 1.46 8.75
N THR A 139 -12.53 2.18 7.67
CA THR A 139 -13.27 1.63 6.52
C THR A 139 -12.46 1.57 5.24
N LYS A 140 -11.44 2.44 5.06
CA LYS A 140 -10.56 2.40 3.88
C LYS A 140 -9.11 2.58 4.28
N VAL A 141 -8.23 1.83 3.62
CA VAL A 141 -6.78 1.92 3.77
C VAL A 141 -6.09 1.97 2.40
N LEU A 142 -4.95 2.65 2.36
CA LEU A 142 -3.98 2.54 1.29
C LEU A 142 -2.96 1.46 1.68
N TRP A 143 -2.81 0.43 0.87
CA TRP A 143 -1.78 -0.58 0.97
C TRP A 143 -0.70 -0.33 -0.07
N ILE A 144 0.49 0.02 0.36
CA ILE A 144 1.66 0.26 -0.48
C ILE A 144 2.59 -0.95 -0.35
N SER A 145 3.13 -1.44 -1.46
CA SER A 145 4.17 -2.45 -1.48
C SER A 145 5.39 -1.94 -2.23
N MET A 146 6.55 -2.01 -1.59
CA MET A 146 7.85 -1.61 -2.14
C MET A 146 8.78 -2.80 -2.21
N ASP A 147 9.54 -2.93 -3.29
CA ASP A 147 10.63 -3.88 -3.40
C ASP A 147 11.80 -3.42 -2.51
N MET A 148 12.31 -4.33 -1.69
CA MET A 148 13.42 -4.11 -0.75
C MET A 148 14.54 -5.14 -0.98
N THR A 149 14.53 -5.81 -2.14
CA THR A 149 15.43 -6.93 -2.39
C THR A 149 16.88 -6.47 -2.38
N GLU A 150 17.22 -5.39 -3.06
CA GLU A 150 18.58 -4.87 -3.11
C GLU A 150 19.10 -4.45 -1.72
N GLU A 151 18.27 -3.73 -0.95
CA GLU A 151 18.63 -3.30 0.41
C GLU A 151 18.84 -4.50 1.34
N LYS A 152 18.01 -5.55 1.20
CA LYS A 152 18.14 -6.77 1.98
C LYS A 152 19.36 -7.60 1.60
N GLU A 153 19.69 -7.70 0.33
CA GLU A 153 20.91 -8.35 -0.12
C GLU A 153 22.16 -7.67 0.44
N ILE A 154 22.21 -6.34 0.42
CA ILE A 154 23.28 -5.54 1.00
C ILE A 154 23.36 -5.76 2.51
N GLU A 155 22.23 -5.74 3.22
CA GLU A 155 22.16 -5.99 4.67
C GLU A 155 22.69 -7.38 5.02
N ILE A 156 22.25 -8.42 4.30
CA ILE A 156 22.67 -9.81 4.50
C ILE A 156 24.18 -9.96 4.25
N ALA A 157 24.69 -9.43 3.14
CA ALA A 157 26.12 -9.48 2.79
C ALA A 157 26.98 -8.76 3.84
N SER A 158 26.56 -7.58 4.30
CA SER A 158 27.25 -6.81 5.34
C SER A 158 27.29 -7.57 6.66
N ARG A 159 26.17 -8.16 7.06
CA ARG A 159 26.07 -8.97 8.30
C ARG A 159 26.98 -10.20 8.24
N GLN A 160 27.04 -10.87 7.08
CA GLN A 160 27.93 -12.01 6.89
C GLN A 160 29.39 -11.62 6.97
N ALA A 161 29.81 -10.55 6.28
CA ALA A 161 31.17 -10.03 6.32
C ALA A 161 31.60 -9.67 7.76
N LEU A 162 30.72 -9.07 8.54
CA LEU A 162 30.98 -8.75 9.95
C LEU A 162 31.18 -10.01 10.80
N LYS A 163 30.34 -11.04 10.61
CA LYS A 163 30.49 -12.32 11.30
C LYS A 163 31.83 -13.00 10.99
N ASP A 164 32.23 -13.00 9.71
CA ASP A 164 33.48 -13.61 9.26
C ASP A 164 34.68 -12.85 9.79
N ALA A 165 34.64 -11.51 9.82
CA ALA A 165 35.67 -10.68 10.43
C ALA A 165 35.80 -10.94 11.92
N PHE A 166 34.69 -11.04 12.64
CA PHE A 166 34.70 -11.35 14.08
C PHE A 166 35.28 -12.73 14.37
N ALA A 167 34.84 -13.75 13.62
CA ALA A 167 35.36 -15.10 13.75
C ALA A 167 36.88 -15.21 13.44
N SER A 168 37.37 -14.42 12.48
CA SER A 168 38.81 -14.34 12.17
C SER A 168 39.60 -13.68 13.30
N ALA A 169 39.09 -12.57 13.84
CA ALA A 169 39.74 -11.87 14.97
C ALA A 169 39.80 -12.75 16.23
N GLU A 170 38.71 -13.49 16.51
CA GLU A 170 38.67 -14.41 17.65
C GLU A 170 39.71 -15.57 17.50
N ARG A 171 39.82 -16.14 16.30
CA ARG A 171 40.85 -17.16 16.00
C ARG A 171 42.28 -16.62 16.18
N ALA A 172 42.54 -15.41 15.68
CA ALA A 172 43.84 -14.76 15.82
C ALA A 172 44.21 -14.48 17.31
N ASN A 173 43.20 -14.14 18.12
CA ASN A 173 43.40 -13.86 19.55
C ASN A 173 43.61 -15.13 20.39
N ARG A 174 43.05 -16.28 20.00
CA ARG A 174 43.27 -17.57 20.65
C ARG A 174 44.61 -18.23 20.30
N ALA A 175 45.24 -17.78 19.18
CA ALA A 175 46.54 -18.32 18.73
C ALA A 175 47.76 -17.60 19.36
N LYS A 176 47.54 -16.59 20.18
CA LYS A 176 48.53 -15.92 21.02
C LYS A 176 48.56 -16.51 22.42
#